data_6af22b0b4501780bcd00367d3269642d
#
_entry.id   6af22b0b4501780bcd00367d3269642d
#
_cell.length_a   1.000
_cell.length_b   1.000
_cell.length_c   1.000
_cell.angle_alpha   90.00
_cell.angle_beta   90.00
_cell.angle_gamma   90.00
#
_symmetry.space_group_name_H-M   'P 1'
#
loop_
_entity.id
_entity.type
_entity.pdbx_description
1 polymer ?
#
loop_
_entity_poly.entity_id
_entity_poly.type
_entity_poly.pdbx_seq_one_letter_code
_entity_poly.pdbx_strand_id
1 'polypeptide(L)'
;MRADDAFARLNALRGLGPWTATSVIAVCHGDPDVVVLRDYWLPTMVNYAFTGDARRLVADEGGDEVMCAHLAPWAGHRRRVVRLLATAGRFPPRRAPRASNPDIRRL
;
A
#
# COMPACT_ATOMS: atom_id res chain seq x y z
N MET A 1 -6.70 22.31 5.01
CA MET A 1 -7.52 21.33 4.25
C MET A 1 -7.41 19.97 4.92
N ARG A 2 -8.53 19.34 5.18
CA ARG A 2 -8.54 17.99 5.77
C ARG A 2 -8.09 16.96 4.75
N ALA A 3 -7.50 15.86 5.22
CA ALA A 3 -7.02 14.78 4.35
C ALA A 3 -8.14 14.19 3.47
N ASP A 4 -9.36 14.05 4.03
CA ASP A 4 -10.52 13.54 3.28
C ASP A 4 -10.90 14.47 2.12
N ASP A 5 -10.87 15.79 2.34
CA ASP A 5 -11.15 16.77 1.29
C ASP A 5 -10.07 16.74 0.21
N ALA A 6 -8.81 16.61 0.62
CA ALA A 6 -7.68 16.49 -0.31
C ALA A 6 -7.80 15.22 -1.15
N PHE A 7 -8.17 14.10 -0.53
CA PHE A 7 -8.39 12.84 -1.24
C PHE A 7 -9.49 12.97 -2.28
N ALA A 8 -10.64 13.54 -1.89
CA ALA A 8 -11.77 13.72 -2.79
C ALA A 8 -11.39 14.58 -4.00
N ARG A 9 -10.67 15.66 -3.77
CA ARG A 9 -10.22 16.57 -4.85
C ARG A 9 -9.23 15.90 -5.80
N LEU A 10 -8.24 15.21 -5.25
CA LEU A 10 -7.25 14.51 -6.06
C LEU A 10 -7.86 13.36 -6.85
N ASN A 11 -8.73 12.58 -6.20
CA ASN A 11 -9.37 11.44 -6.84
C ASN A 11 -10.37 11.84 -7.92
N ALA A 12 -10.87 13.08 -7.89
CA ALA A 12 -11.73 13.63 -8.93
C ALA A 12 -10.96 14.01 -10.21
N LEU A 13 -9.65 14.17 -10.12
CA LEU A 13 -8.84 14.51 -11.29
C LEU A 13 -8.66 13.30 -12.20
N ARG A 14 -8.85 13.55 -13.49
CA ARG A 14 -8.71 12.53 -14.51
C ARG A 14 -7.26 12.01 -14.55
N GLY A 15 -7.10 10.70 -14.50
CA GLY A 15 -5.78 10.07 -14.52
C GLY A 15 -5.13 9.86 -13.15
N LEU A 16 -5.74 10.38 -12.07
CA LEU A 16 -5.26 10.14 -10.71
C LEU A 16 -6.13 9.08 -10.03
N GLY A 17 -5.56 7.91 -9.82
CA GLY A 17 -6.21 6.82 -9.09
C GLY A 17 -5.98 6.91 -7.58
N PRO A 18 -6.64 6.01 -6.80
CA PRO A 18 -6.52 5.98 -5.33
C PRO A 18 -5.08 5.83 -4.83
N TRP A 19 -4.23 5.07 -5.51
CA TRP A 19 -2.83 4.92 -5.12
C TRP A 19 -2.09 6.26 -5.16
N THR A 20 -2.23 7.00 -6.26
CA THR A 20 -1.59 8.32 -6.39
C THR A 20 -2.14 9.31 -5.38
N ALA A 21 -3.47 9.37 -5.20
CA ALA A 21 -4.11 10.28 -4.27
C ALA A 21 -3.66 10.01 -2.81
N THR A 22 -3.69 8.76 -2.38
CA THR A 22 -3.27 8.40 -1.02
C THR A 22 -1.77 8.57 -0.80
N SER A 23 -0.95 8.32 -1.82
CA SER A 23 0.50 8.54 -1.75
C SER A 23 0.83 10.02 -1.62
N VAL A 24 0.16 10.89 -2.36
CA VAL A 24 0.35 12.35 -2.28
C VAL A 24 -0.05 12.85 -0.88
N ILE A 25 -1.19 12.40 -0.36
CA ILE A 25 -1.64 12.79 0.98
C ILE A 25 -0.64 12.35 2.04
N ALA A 26 -0.11 11.13 1.93
CA ALA A 26 0.88 10.62 2.86
C ALA A 26 2.12 11.53 2.95
N VAL A 27 2.57 12.06 1.82
CA VAL A 27 3.76 12.93 1.75
C VAL A 27 3.42 14.37 2.09
N CYS A 28 2.38 14.94 1.46
CA CYS A 28 2.10 16.38 1.54
C CYS A 28 1.39 16.79 2.83
N HIS A 29 0.53 15.94 3.37
CA HIS A 29 -0.18 16.21 4.63
C HIS A 29 0.54 15.67 5.85
N GLY A 30 1.49 14.73 5.67
CA GLY A 30 2.13 14.06 6.80
C GLY A 30 1.14 13.33 7.69
N ASP A 31 -0.02 12.92 7.15
CA ASP A 31 -1.07 12.27 7.92
C ASP A 31 -0.58 10.90 8.43
N PRO A 32 -0.54 10.69 9.75
CA PRO A 32 -0.04 9.43 10.31
C PRO A 32 -0.98 8.25 10.12
N ASP A 33 -2.20 8.49 9.66
CA ASP A 33 -3.25 7.47 9.54
C ASP A 33 -3.62 7.11 8.11
N VAL A 34 -3.12 7.81 7.11
CA VAL A 34 -3.46 7.51 5.73
C VAL A 34 -2.89 6.15 5.32
N VAL A 35 -3.73 5.31 4.70
CA VAL A 35 -3.33 4.02 4.13
C VAL A 35 -3.26 4.18 2.62
N VAL A 36 -2.12 3.84 2.03
CA VAL A 36 -1.97 3.86 0.57
C VAL A 36 -2.78 2.71 -0.02
N LEU A 37 -3.74 3.04 -0.86
CA LEU A 37 -4.64 2.09 -1.49
C LEU A 37 -4.16 1.72 -2.90
N ARG A 38 -4.59 0.55 -3.36
CA ARG A 38 -4.27 0.03 -4.69
C ARG A 38 -2.78 -0.12 -4.96
N ASP A 39 -2.01 -0.33 -3.91
CA ASP A 39 -0.59 -0.65 -4.04
C ASP A 39 -0.42 -2.12 -4.39
N TYR A 40 0.55 -2.40 -5.24
CA TYR A 40 0.83 -3.77 -5.66
C TYR A 40 1.31 -4.66 -4.51
N TRP A 41 2.04 -4.10 -3.57
CA TRP A 41 2.79 -4.86 -2.57
C TRP A 41 2.23 -4.78 -1.15
N LEU A 42 1.69 -3.62 -0.77
CA LEU A 42 1.32 -3.36 0.62
C LEU A 42 0.33 -4.38 1.21
N PRO A 43 -0.75 -4.77 0.52
CA PRO A 43 -1.68 -5.75 1.08
C PRO A 43 -1.00 -7.07 1.41
N THR A 44 -0.13 -7.55 0.54
CA THR A 44 0.64 -8.78 0.74
C THR A 44 1.59 -8.66 1.92
N MET A 45 2.34 -7.56 1.98
CA MET A 45 3.29 -7.30 3.06
C MET A 45 2.61 -7.22 4.42
N VAL A 46 1.53 -6.45 4.52
CA VAL A 46 0.80 -6.27 5.79
C VAL A 46 0.20 -7.60 6.24
N ASN A 47 -0.46 -8.31 5.36
CA ASN A 47 -1.03 -9.62 5.71
C ASN A 47 0.06 -10.60 6.18
N TYR A 48 1.17 -10.67 5.48
CA TYR A 48 2.29 -11.52 5.88
C TYR A 48 2.83 -11.15 7.27
N ALA A 49 3.00 -9.87 7.54
CA ALA A 49 3.52 -9.39 8.81
C ALA A 49 2.63 -9.82 9.99
N PHE A 50 1.30 -9.85 9.79
CA PHE A 50 0.35 -10.20 10.85
C PHE A 50 0.05 -11.70 10.94
N THR A 51 0.09 -12.41 9.82
CA THR A 51 -0.37 -13.81 9.77
C THR A 51 0.73 -14.82 9.44
N GLY A 52 1.84 -14.38 8.85
CA GLY A 52 2.86 -15.28 8.32
C GLY A 52 2.48 -15.94 6.99
N ASP A 53 1.31 -15.63 6.45
CA ASP A 53 0.86 -16.16 5.16
C ASP A 53 1.51 -15.37 4.02
N ALA A 54 2.31 -16.03 3.20
CA ALA A 54 3.04 -15.42 2.09
C ALA A 54 2.20 -15.26 0.81
N ARG A 55 0.91 -15.59 0.87
CA ARG A 55 0.00 -15.49 -0.27
C ARG A 55 -0.06 -14.05 -0.77
N ARG A 56 0.02 -13.89 -2.09
CA ARG A 56 -0.18 -12.59 -2.72
C ARG A 56 -1.64 -12.16 -2.59
N LEU A 57 -1.85 -10.93 -2.16
CA LEU A 57 -3.16 -10.28 -2.13
C LEU A 57 -3.20 -9.19 -3.20
N VAL A 58 -4.25 -9.19 -4.00
CA VAL A 58 -4.49 -8.19 -5.02
C VAL A 58 -5.39 -7.11 -4.44
N ALA A 59 -4.96 -5.85 -4.53
CA ALA A 59 -5.62 -4.73 -3.85
C ALA A 59 -7.11 -4.62 -4.19
N ASP A 60 -7.45 -4.65 -5.46
CA ASP A 60 -8.84 -4.52 -5.94
C ASP A 60 -9.63 -5.85 -5.96
N GLU A 61 -9.01 -6.93 -5.51
CA GLU A 61 -9.65 -8.25 -5.32
C GLU A 61 -9.73 -8.62 -3.83
N GLY A 62 -10.04 -7.67 -2.99
CA GLY A 62 -10.17 -7.87 -1.54
C GLY A 62 -8.88 -7.64 -0.73
N GLY A 63 -7.75 -7.37 -1.39
CA GLY A 63 -6.48 -7.16 -0.70
C GLY A 63 -6.47 -5.91 0.17
N ASP A 64 -7.01 -4.81 -0.31
CA ASP A 64 -7.10 -3.58 0.47
C ASP A 64 -7.99 -3.74 1.69
N GLU A 65 -9.10 -4.45 1.58
CA GLU A 65 -10.00 -4.72 2.71
C GLU A 65 -9.31 -5.56 3.79
N VAL A 66 -8.57 -6.59 3.40
CA VAL A 66 -7.80 -7.42 4.34
C VAL A 66 -6.73 -6.57 5.04
N MET A 67 -5.99 -5.77 4.29
CA MET A 67 -4.98 -4.86 4.85
C MET A 67 -5.60 -3.89 5.85
N CYS A 68 -6.70 -3.24 5.49
CA CYS A 68 -7.38 -2.29 6.35
C CYS A 68 -7.94 -2.97 7.60
N ALA A 69 -8.44 -4.20 7.50
CA ALA A 69 -8.90 -4.97 8.66
C ALA A 69 -7.77 -5.23 9.65
N HIS A 70 -6.56 -5.58 9.17
CA HIS A 70 -5.39 -5.76 10.03
C HIS A 70 -4.97 -4.45 10.71
N LEU A 71 -5.09 -3.32 10.03
CA LEU A 71 -4.66 -2.03 10.54
C LEU A 71 -5.72 -1.33 11.39
N ALA A 72 -6.95 -1.79 11.39
CA ALA A 72 -8.07 -1.16 12.12
C ALA A 72 -7.79 -0.90 13.62
N PRO A 73 -7.14 -1.81 14.38
CA PRO A 73 -6.80 -1.55 15.77
C PRO A 73 -5.90 -0.34 15.99
N TRP A 74 -5.16 0.09 14.97
CA TRP A 74 -4.25 1.23 15.03
C TRP A 74 -4.81 2.47 14.32
N ALA A 75 -6.12 2.62 14.27
CA ALA A 75 -6.75 3.82 13.72
C ALA A 75 -6.14 5.08 14.37
N GLY A 76 -5.80 6.05 13.54
CA GLY A 76 -5.01 7.23 13.92
C GLY A 76 -3.52 7.09 13.64
N HIS A 77 -2.99 5.88 13.52
CA HIS A 77 -1.56 5.58 13.36
C HIS A 77 -1.26 4.55 12.28
N ARG A 78 -2.21 4.23 11.42
CA ARG A 78 -2.09 3.13 10.45
C ARG A 78 -0.89 3.29 9.52
N ARG A 79 -0.60 4.49 9.03
CA ARG A 79 0.59 4.75 8.21
C ARG A 79 1.88 4.48 8.97
N ARG A 80 1.92 4.87 10.24
CA ARG A 80 3.09 4.61 11.09
C ARG A 80 3.33 3.11 11.27
N VAL A 81 2.27 2.34 11.46
CA VAL A 81 2.36 0.88 11.57
C VAL A 81 2.91 0.28 10.28
N VAL A 82 2.41 0.69 9.12
CA VAL A 82 2.91 0.22 7.83
C VAL A 82 4.40 0.53 7.67
N ARG A 83 4.84 1.73 8.04
CA ARG A 83 6.25 2.11 7.97
C ARG A 83 7.12 1.29 8.91
N LEU A 84 6.64 1.01 10.11
CA LEU A 84 7.36 0.15 11.06
C LEU A 84 7.50 -1.27 10.53
N LEU A 85 6.45 -1.84 9.95
CA LEU A 85 6.50 -3.15 9.33
C LEU A 85 7.51 -3.21 8.18
N ALA A 86 7.49 -2.20 7.33
CA ALA A 86 8.44 -2.10 6.22
C ALA A 86 9.90 -1.97 6.71
N THR A 87 10.12 -1.17 7.75
CA THR A 87 11.45 -0.98 8.35
C THR A 87 11.93 -2.25 9.05
N ALA A 88 11.02 -2.99 9.69
CA ALA A 88 11.36 -4.26 10.32
C ALA A 88 11.75 -5.35 9.32
N GLY A 89 11.47 -5.15 8.02
CA GLY A 89 11.89 -6.06 6.96
C GLY A 89 11.14 -7.39 6.96
N ARG A 90 9.95 -7.45 7.52
CA ARG A 90 9.12 -8.67 7.48
C ARG A 90 8.41 -8.78 6.14
N PHE A 91 9.13 -9.22 5.15
CA PHE A 91 8.61 -9.42 3.80
C PHE A 91 8.43 -10.91 3.50
N PRO A 92 7.39 -11.28 2.74
CA PRO A 92 7.26 -12.65 2.29
C PRO A 92 8.46 -13.03 1.41
N PRO A 93 8.88 -14.32 1.45
CA PRO A 93 9.96 -14.78 0.57
C PRO A 93 9.60 -14.48 -0.89
N ARG A 94 10.54 -13.94 -1.63
CA ARG A 94 10.38 -13.72 -3.07
C ARG A 94 10.41 -15.06 -3.77
N ARG A 95 9.24 -15.54 -4.19
CA ARG A 95 9.09 -16.76 -4.96
C ARG A 95 8.75 -16.52 -6.43
N ALA A 96 8.68 -15.25 -6.84
CA ALA A 96 8.44 -14.98 -8.24
C ALA A 96 9.60 -15.55 -9.06
N PRO A 97 9.31 -16.37 -10.10
CA PRO A 97 10.34 -16.69 -11.06
C PRO A 97 10.90 -15.35 -11.53
N ARG A 98 12.22 -15.22 -11.52
CA ARG A 98 12.86 -14.05 -12.13
C ARG A 98 12.32 -13.97 -13.54
N ALA A 99 11.39 -13.06 -13.77
CA ALA A 99 11.13 -12.61 -15.12
C ALA A 99 12.50 -12.23 -15.66
N SER A 100 12.96 -12.93 -16.69
CA SER A 100 14.12 -12.51 -17.42
C SER A 100 13.85 -11.07 -17.81
N ASN A 101 14.56 -10.13 -17.20
CA ASN A 101 14.52 -8.75 -17.64
C ASN A 101 14.79 -8.76 -19.13
N PRO A 102 13.82 -8.34 -19.97
CA PRO A 102 14.15 -8.15 -21.36
C PRO A 102 15.33 -7.20 -21.39
N ASP A 103 16.37 -7.60 -22.10
CA ASP A 103 17.55 -6.78 -22.22
C ASP A 103 17.14 -5.47 -22.90
N ILE A 104 16.97 -4.43 -22.08
CA ILE A 104 16.57 -3.09 -22.56
C ILE A 104 17.51 -2.58 -23.63
N ARG A 105 18.73 -3.10 -23.70
CA ARG A 105 19.71 -2.75 -24.73
C ARG A 105 19.38 -3.29 -26.10
N ARG A 106 18.41 -4.19 -26.22
CA ARG A 106 17.96 -4.78 -27.48
C ARG A 106 16.61 -4.25 -27.97
N LEU A 107 16.08 -3.25 -27.29
CA LEU A 107 14.85 -2.56 -27.75
C LEU A 107 15.19 -1.47 -28.77
#